data_08234f9aeabf4cdf843a1befed782251
#
_entry.id   08234f9aeabf4cdf843a1befed782251
#
_cell.length_a   1.000
_cell.length_b   1.000
_cell.length_c   1.000
_cell.angle_alpha   90.00
_cell.angle_beta   90.00
_cell.angle_gamma   90.00
#
_symmetry.space_group_name_H-M   'P 1'
#
loop_
_entity.id
_entity.type
_entity.pdbx_description
1 polymer ?
#
loop_
_entity_poly.entity_id
_entity_poly.type
_entity_poly.pdbx_seq_one_letter_code
_entity_poly.pdbx_strand_id
1 'polypeptide(L)'
;MSEYKSILLSVEQWKQVLVHVEGTANSNKYMFILRCWANAQVVTNSSYVAFEGIVAEDLTDRTITGLRIGNITKWVKNVTGITDPTPSVYQWNQIKGEWTIGWDQCGNLRQALGFSKMPKGV
;
A
#
# COMPACT_ATOMS: atom_id res chain seq x y z
N MET A 1 21.40 9.55 5.45
CA MET A 1 20.04 10.06 5.19
C MET A 1 19.28 9.04 4.37
N SER A 2 18.18 8.59 4.90
CA SER A 2 17.41 7.61 4.14
C SER A 2 16.63 8.33 3.04
N GLU A 3 16.72 7.79 1.86
CA GLU A 3 16.05 8.35 0.71
C GLU A 3 15.14 7.28 0.13
N TYR A 4 14.07 7.74 -0.47
CA TYR A 4 13.13 6.89 -1.15
C TYR A 4 13.17 7.18 -2.63
N LYS A 5 13.05 6.14 -3.43
CA LYS A 5 12.95 6.25 -4.87
C LYS A 5 11.57 5.78 -5.29
N SER A 6 10.80 6.66 -5.92
CA SER A 6 9.50 6.27 -6.48
C SER A 6 9.71 5.27 -7.61
N ILE A 7 9.01 4.16 -7.53
CA ILE A 7 9.08 3.12 -8.57
C ILE A 7 7.66 2.74 -9.00
N LEU A 8 7.55 2.24 -10.21
CA LEU A 8 6.32 1.70 -10.75
C LEU A 8 6.48 0.18 -10.87
N LEU A 9 5.67 -0.57 -10.12
CA LEU A 9 5.69 -2.02 -10.24
C LEU A 9 4.89 -2.44 -11.46
N SER A 10 5.39 -3.45 -12.17
CA SER A 10 4.62 -4.10 -13.22
C SER A 10 3.48 -4.91 -12.62
N VAL A 11 2.54 -5.33 -13.47
CA VAL A 11 1.46 -6.23 -13.05
C VAL A 11 2.03 -7.50 -12.42
N GLU A 12 3.07 -8.08 -13.04
CA GLU A 12 3.69 -9.30 -12.51
C GLU A 12 4.36 -9.09 -11.17
N GLN A 13 5.00 -7.94 -10.97
CA GLN A 13 5.60 -7.61 -9.68
C GLN A 13 4.54 -7.44 -8.61
N TRP A 14 3.42 -6.80 -8.93
CA TRP A 14 2.30 -6.71 -7.98
C TRP A 14 1.75 -8.09 -7.63
N LYS A 15 1.65 -8.99 -8.61
CA LYS A 15 1.23 -10.37 -8.33
C LYS A 15 2.17 -11.07 -7.35
N GLN A 16 3.47 -10.83 -7.48
CA GLN A 16 4.46 -11.38 -6.55
C GLN A 16 4.31 -10.78 -5.15
N VAL A 17 4.03 -9.48 -5.04
CA VAL A 17 3.70 -8.86 -3.75
C VAL A 17 2.47 -9.53 -3.14
N LEU A 18 1.44 -9.78 -3.94
CA LEU A 18 0.22 -10.43 -3.47
C LEU A 18 0.48 -11.84 -2.94
N VAL A 19 1.43 -12.57 -3.52
CA VAL A 19 1.83 -13.88 -3.00
C VAL A 19 2.35 -13.74 -1.57
N HIS A 20 3.17 -12.74 -1.30
CA HIS A 20 3.65 -12.47 0.06
C HIS A 20 2.49 -12.11 1.00
N VAL A 21 1.56 -11.30 0.53
CA VAL A 21 0.39 -10.91 1.33
C VAL A 21 -0.42 -12.15 1.72
N GLU A 22 -0.71 -13.02 0.76
CA GLU A 22 -1.50 -14.22 1.00
C GLU A 22 -0.82 -15.19 1.97
N GLY A 23 0.50 -15.16 2.03
CA GLY A 23 1.28 -16.00 2.94
C GLY A 23 1.35 -15.51 4.38
N THR A 24 0.77 -14.34 4.68
CA THR A 24 0.83 -13.79 6.04
C THR A 24 -0.48 -14.02 6.80
N ALA A 25 -0.36 -14.15 8.12
CA ALA A 25 -1.52 -14.32 9.00
C ALA A 25 -2.46 -13.10 8.99
N ASN A 26 -1.94 -11.93 8.61
CA ASN A 26 -2.72 -10.69 8.57
C ASN A 26 -3.10 -10.30 7.14
N SER A 27 -3.26 -11.28 6.25
CA SER A 27 -3.50 -11.02 4.83
C SER A 27 -4.68 -10.09 4.58
N ASN A 28 -5.78 -10.23 5.33
CA ASN A 28 -6.96 -9.38 5.18
C ASN A 28 -6.64 -7.90 5.45
N LYS A 29 -5.73 -7.63 6.38
CA LYS A 29 -5.35 -6.26 6.76
C LYS A 29 -4.52 -5.59 5.66
N TYR A 30 -3.61 -6.33 5.06
CA TYR A 30 -2.83 -5.82 3.92
C TYR A 30 -3.71 -5.70 2.68
N MET A 31 -4.59 -6.66 2.46
CA MET A 31 -5.51 -6.59 1.33
C MET A 31 -6.44 -5.39 1.43
N PHE A 32 -6.84 -4.99 2.63
CA PHE A 32 -7.62 -3.77 2.81
C PHE A 32 -6.87 -2.55 2.24
N ILE A 33 -5.59 -2.40 2.59
CA ILE A 33 -4.77 -1.29 2.11
C ILE A 33 -4.67 -1.35 0.58
N LEU A 34 -4.34 -2.52 0.03
CA LEU A 34 -4.17 -2.67 -1.41
C LEU A 34 -5.47 -2.40 -2.16
N ARG A 35 -6.60 -2.81 -1.62
CA ARG A 35 -7.91 -2.54 -2.23
C ARG A 35 -8.27 -1.07 -2.17
N CYS A 36 -7.96 -0.37 -1.08
CA CYS A 36 -8.14 1.06 -1.01
C CYS A 36 -7.33 1.77 -2.09
N TRP A 37 -6.07 1.38 -2.26
CA TRP A 37 -5.24 1.93 -3.33
C TRP A 37 -5.79 1.61 -4.71
N ALA A 38 -6.26 0.38 -4.91
CA ALA A 38 -6.81 -0.03 -6.20
C ALA A 38 -8.13 0.69 -6.53
N ASN A 39 -8.94 0.97 -5.52
CA ASN A 39 -10.26 1.58 -5.73
C ASN A 39 -10.23 3.10 -5.76
N ALA A 40 -9.43 3.72 -4.90
CA ALA A 40 -9.47 5.17 -4.72
C ALA A 40 -8.09 5.82 -4.73
N GLN A 41 -7.02 5.08 -4.98
CA GLN A 41 -5.65 5.54 -5.00
C GLN A 41 -5.14 6.03 -3.63
N VAL A 42 -5.94 5.91 -2.58
CA VAL A 42 -5.60 6.44 -1.27
C VAL A 42 -6.09 5.52 -0.16
N VAL A 43 -5.30 5.45 0.91
CA VAL A 43 -5.72 4.88 2.19
C VAL A 43 -5.38 5.89 3.28
N THR A 44 -6.27 6.07 4.24
CA THR A 44 -6.07 7.00 5.34
C THR A 44 -5.95 6.24 6.66
N ASN A 45 -5.33 6.90 7.66
CA ASN A 45 -5.32 6.35 9.01
C ASN A 45 -6.73 6.08 9.51
N SER A 46 -7.64 7.01 9.28
CA SER A 46 -9.02 6.89 9.74
C SER A 46 -9.72 5.67 9.17
N SER A 47 -9.57 5.44 7.87
CA SER A 47 -10.21 4.29 7.22
C SER A 47 -9.62 2.97 7.71
N TYR A 48 -8.31 2.92 7.89
CA TYR A 48 -7.65 1.70 8.35
C TYR A 48 -7.95 1.40 9.82
N VAL A 49 -7.91 2.42 10.66
CA VAL A 49 -8.24 2.28 12.08
C VAL A 49 -9.68 1.80 12.25
N ALA A 50 -10.60 2.33 11.47
CA ALA A 50 -11.98 1.88 11.48
C ALA A 50 -12.10 0.42 11.04
N PHE A 51 -11.32 0.01 10.04
CA PHE A 51 -11.30 -1.38 9.59
C PHE A 51 -10.77 -2.32 10.67
N GLU A 52 -9.70 -1.92 11.36
CA GLU A 52 -9.11 -2.74 12.41
C GLU A 52 -9.95 -2.75 13.71
N GLY A 53 -10.89 -1.82 13.85
CA GLY A 53 -11.69 -1.71 15.06
C GLY A 53 -10.95 -1.07 16.22
N ILE A 54 -9.95 -0.25 15.92
CA ILE A 54 -9.14 0.42 16.94
C ILE A 54 -9.71 1.81 17.20
N VAL A 55 -9.74 2.20 18.46
CA VAL A 55 -10.17 3.56 18.83
C VAL A 55 -8.99 4.51 18.59
N ALA A 56 -9.28 5.67 18.03
CA ALA A 56 -8.24 6.63 17.66
C ALA A 56 -7.32 7.02 18.83
N GLU A 57 -7.87 7.10 20.02
CA GLU A 57 -7.14 7.44 21.25
C GLU A 57 -6.13 6.38 21.68
N ASP A 58 -6.27 5.16 21.18
CA ASP A 58 -5.31 4.10 21.46
C ASP A 58 -4.10 4.16 20.54
N LEU A 59 -4.10 5.08 19.58
CA LEU A 59 -2.98 5.22 18.64
C LEU A 59 -1.84 5.98 19.29
N THR A 60 -0.64 5.42 19.17
CA THR A 60 0.60 6.10 19.53
C THR A 60 1.11 6.89 18.33
N ASP A 61 2.23 7.57 18.47
CA ASP A 61 2.86 8.33 17.40
C ASP A 61 3.08 7.51 16.12
N ARG A 62 3.26 6.21 16.27
CA ARG A 62 3.37 5.32 15.13
C ARG A 62 2.03 4.67 14.87
N THR A 63 1.43 5.02 13.76
CA THR A 63 0.16 4.46 13.39
C THR A 63 0.33 3.00 12.93
N ILE A 64 -0.65 2.18 13.25
CA ILE A 64 -0.68 0.79 12.80
C ILE A 64 -0.67 0.75 11.27
N THR A 65 -1.35 1.70 10.63
CA THR A 65 -1.35 1.81 9.16
C THR A 65 0.08 1.94 8.63
N GLY A 66 0.89 2.81 9.24
CA GLY A 66 2.28 3.00 8.82
C GLY A 66 3.10 1.73 8.96
N LEU A 67 2.88 0.95 10.01
CA LEU A 67 3.56 -0.33 10.20
C LEU A 67 3.17 -1.34 9.11
N ARG A 68 1.89 -1.41 8.76
CA ARG A 68 1.43 -2.30 7.69
C ARG A 68 2.02 -1.91 6.34
N ILE A 69 2.03 -0.62 6.04
CA ILE A 69 2.61 -0.12 4.80
C ILE A 69 4.11 -0.37 4.75
N GLY A 70 4.80 -0.28 5.88
CA GLY A 70 6.22 -0.63 5.98
C GLY A 70 6.48 -2.08 5.60
N ASN A 71 5.60 -3.00 5.98
CA ASN A 71 5.72 -4.40 5.57
C ASN A 71 5.50 -4.58 4.07
N ILE A 72 4.57 -3.83 3.48
CA ILE A 72 4.38 -3.85 2.03
C ILE A 72 5.66 -3.39 1.33
N THR A 73 6.30 -2.33 1.82
CA THR A 73 7.59 -1.86 1.29
C THR A 73 8.66 -2.95 1.35
N LYS A 74 8.68 -3.72 2.43
CA LYS A 74 9.61 -4.83 2.58
C LYS A 74 9.43 -5.87 1.48
N TRP A 75 8.19 -6.21 1.15
CA TRP A 75 7.91 -7.14 0.05
C TRP A 75 8.25 -6.55 -1.30
N VAL A 76 8.05 -5.24 -1.47
CA VAL A 76 8.48 -4.54 -2.69
C VAL A 76 9.98 -4.64 -2.87
N LYS A 77 10.77 -4.49 -1.80
CA LYS A 77 12.22 -4.71 -1.86
C LYS A 77 12.55 -6.12 -2.32
N ASN A 78 11.86 -7.11 -1.77
CA ASN A 78 12.10 -8.51 -2.12
C ASN A 78 11.78 -8.80 -3.58
N VAL A 79 10.67 -8.25 -4.07
CA VAL A 79 10.21 -8.48 -5.44
C VAL A 79 11.09 -7.78 -6.48
N THR A 80 11.53 -6.56 -6.17
CA THR A 80 12.31 -5.76 -7.11
C THR A 80 13.81 -5.99 -7.02
N GLY A 81 14.29 -6.49 -5.88
CA GLY A 81 15.72 -6.57 -5.60
C GLY A 81 16.36 -5.22 -5.28
N ILE A 82 15.57 -4.15 -5.24
CA ILE A 82 16.06 -2.80 -4.93
C ILE A 82 16.00 -2.60 -3.43
N THR A 83 17.11 -2.23 -2.81
CA THR A 83 17.17 -2.00 -1.37
C THR A 83 17.63 -0.60 -1.00
N ASP A 84 18.42 0.04 -1.87
CA ASP A 84 18.98 1.36 -1.61
C ASP A 84 19.09 2.15 -2.92
N PRO A 85 18.43 3.29 -3.04
CA PRO A 85 17.47 3.85 -2.09
C PRO A 85 16.22 2.99 -1.94
N THR A 86 15.53 3.14 -0.81
CA THR A 86 14.34 2.35 -0.54
C THR A 86 13.29 2.58 -1.62
N PRO A 87 12.78 1.52 -2.27
CA PRO A 87 11.74 1.69 -3.28
C PRO A 87 10.41 2.08 -2.63
N SER A 88 9.72 3.03 -3.23
CA SER A 88 8.42 3.47 -2.73
C SER A 88 7.39 3.42 -3.84
N VAL A 89 6.25 2.81 -3.55
CA VAL A 89 5.11 2.71 -4.47
C VAL A 89 4.03 3.74 -4.14
N TYR A 90 4.22 4.51 -3.07
CA TYR A 90 3.23 5.45 -2.56
C TYR A 90 3.88 6.77 -2.20
N GLN A 91 3.04 7.77 -1.95
CA GLN A 91 3.45 9.05 -1.37
C GLN A 91 2.68 9.29 -0.08
N TRP A 92 3.37 9.81 0.93
CA TRP A 92 2.78 10.12 2.22
C TRP A 92 2.44 11.61 2.29
N ASN A 93 1.19 11.91 2.62
CA ASN A 93 0.74 13.28 2.88
C ASN A 93 0.50 13.43 4.39
N GLN A 94 1.44 14.07 5.06
CA GLN A 94 1.41 14.22 6.51
C GLN A 94 0.23 15.10 6.97
N ILE A 95 -0.13 16.10 6.19
CA ILE A 95 -1.21 17.01 6.56
C ILE A 95 -2.55 16.29 6.59
N LYS A 96 -2.82 15.49 5.57
CA LYS A 96 -4.09 14.77 5.45
C LYS A 96 -4.06 13.38 6.06
N GLY A 97 -2.90 12.87 6.45
CA GLY A 97 -2.78 11.51 6.96
C GLY A 97 -3.13 10.46 5.91
N GLU A 98 -2.66 10.67 4.68
CA GLU A 98 -3.00 9.82 3.54
C GLU A 98 -1.76 9.21 2.91
N TRP A 99 -1.88 7.95 2.50
CA TRP A 99 -0.91 7.28 1.63
C TRP A 99 -1.56 7.13 0.26
N THR A 100 -0.94 7.72 -0.77
CA THR A 100 -1.50 7.74 -2.13
C THR A 100 -0.60 7.03 -3.10
N ILE A 101 -1.18 6.49 -4.18
CA ILE A 101 -0.42 5.94 -5.30
C ILE A 101 -0.83 6.64 -6.58
N GLY A 102 0.09 6.63 -7.57
CA GLY A 102 -0.17 7.23 -8.85
C GLY A 102 -1.15 6.44 -9.70
N TRP A 103 -1.61 7.05 -10.78
CA TRP A 103 -2.58 6.46 -11.69
C TRP A 103 -2.07 5.15 -12.30
N ASP A 104 -0.83 5.16 -12.81
CA ASP A 104 -0.26 3.97 -13.45
C ASP A 104 -0.03 2.85 -12.44
N GLN A 105 0.40 3.19 -11.23
CA GLN A 105 0.55 2.23 -10.15
C GLN A 105 -0.79 1.59 -9.81
N CYS A 106 -1.82 2.42 -9.70
CA CYS A 106 -3.18 1.96 -9.42
C CYS A 106 -3.66 1.01 -10.53
N GLY A 107 -3.43 1.34 -11.79
CA GLY A 107 -3.81 0.50 -12.92
C GLY A 107 -3.16 -0.87 -12.86
N ASN A 108 -1.87 -0.92 -12.62
CA ASN A 108 -1.14 -2.18 -12.54
C ASN A 108 -1.60 -3.02 -11.34
N LEU A 109 -1.84 -2.39 -10.21
CA LEU A 109 -2.34 -3.07 -9.03
C LEU A 109 -3.74 -3.65 -9.27
N ARG A 110 -4.63 -2.90 -9.92
CA ARG A 110 -5.97 -3.38 -10.25
C ARG A 110 -5.91 -4.61 -11.14
N GLN A 111 -5.04 -4.60 -12.15
CA GLN A 111 -4.87 -5.76 -13.02
C GLN A 111 -4.36 -6.98 -12.23
N ALA A 112 -3.42 -6.77 -11.32
CA ALA A 112 -2.90 -7.85 -10.50
C ALA A 112 -3.97 -8.44 -9.58
N LEU A 113 -4.90 -7.61 -9.10
CA LEU A 113 -6.02 -8.04 -8.26
C LEU A 113 -7.18 -8.64 -9.08
N GLY A 114 -7.11 -8.56 -10.40
CA GLY A 114 -8.17 -9.09 -11.27
C GLY A 114 -9.31 -8.12 -11.54
N PHE A 115 -9.14 -6.84 -11.23
CA PHE A 115 -10.15 -5.82 -11.54
C PHE A 115 -10.10 -5.49 -13.04
N SER A 116 -11.27 -5.44 -13.69
CA SER A 116 -11.33 -5.27 -15.13
C SER A 116 -11.26 -3.83 -15.62
N LYS A 117 -11.61 -2.87 -14.76
CA LYS A 117 -11.69 -1.46 -15.15
C LYS A 117 -11.17 -0.54 -14.08
N MET A 118 -10.64 0.60 -14.49
CA MET A 118 -10.23 1.65 -13.56
C MET A 118 -11.46 2.33 -12.94
N PRO A 119 -11.32 2.88 -11.71
CA PRO A 119 -12.41 3.64 -11.10
C PRO A 119 -12.76 4.84 -11.96
N LYS A 120 -14.05 5.15 -12.03
CA LYS A 120 -14.51 6.34 -12.74
C LYS A 120 -14.19 7.60 -11.94
N GLY A 121 -13.86 8.67 -12.65
CA GLY A 121 -13.65 9.97 -12.03
C GLY A 121 -12.32 10.15 -11.33
N VAL A 122 -11.41 9.25 -11.61
CA VAL A 122 -10.07 9.31 -11.03
C VAL A 122 -9.09 9.91 -12.02
#